data_c755b103ca021a4eb738c49c555d3cc7
#
_entry.id   c755b103ca021a4eb738c49c555d3cc7
#
_cell.length_a   1.000
_cell.length_b   1.000
_cell.length_c   1.000
_cell.angle_alpha   90.00
_cell.angle_beta   90.00
_cell.angle_gamma   90.00
#
_symmetry.space_group_name_H-M   'P 1'
#
loop_
_entity.id
_entity.type
_entity.pdbx_description
1 polymer ?
#
loop_
_entity_poly.entity_id
_entity_poly.type
_entity_poly.pdbx_seq_one_letter_code
_entity_poly.pdbx_strand_id
1 'polypeptide(L)'
;MERKIQTARVDGRALPAGELAYAAGVTAQTASTHLAKLLAGGLVEVEAQGRHRYYRLGGSHVALLLENLASITPLSRPRTKPLSGDAQKLRFARCCYDHLAGQLGVAMTQALERRGVIVAAADKQFEVTPDGVEWFGRMGLSVPELQPTRRGLARQCLDWSERQHHLAGPLGVQWMDLLCTNGWLRRVEATRAVQVTPQGWVWLKEQLGIEGRLGELAHDA
;
A
#
# COMPACT_ATOMS: atom_id res chain seq x y z
N MET A 1 17.39 -12.93 3.82
CA MET A 1 16.61 -14.00 3.14
C MET A 1 15.13 -13.65 3.11
N GLU A 2 14.54 -13.26 4.21
CA GLU A 2 13.13 -12.93 4.38
C GLU A 2 12.63 -11.74 3.53
N ARG A 3 13.46 -10.72 3.27
CA ARG A 3 13.09 -9.54 2.47
C ARG A 3 12.71 -9.83 1.02
N LYS A 4 13.36 -10.79 0.36
CA LYS A 4 13.07 -11.13 -1.05
C LYS A 4 11.76 -11.89 -1.18
N ILE A 5 11.44 -12.70 -0.16
CA ILE A 5 10.15 -13.38 -0.05
C ILE A 5 9.05 -12.38 0.26
N GLN A 6 9.32 -11.34 1.05
CA GLN A 6 8.36 -10.29 1.38
C GLN A 6 7.93 -9.47 0.15
N THR A 7 8.85 -9.08 -0.73
CA THR A 7 8.52 -8.29 -1.92
C THR A 7 7.62 -9.06 -2.89
N ALA A 8 7.83 -10.36 -3.06
CA ALA A 8 7.03 -11.20 -3.95
C ALA A 8 5.63 -11.55 -3.39
N ARG A 9 5.37 -11.30 -2.09
CA ARG A 9 4.13 -11.69 -1.40
C ARG A 9 3.19 -10.54 -1.07
N VAL A 10 3.68 -9.32 -1.12
CA VAL A 10 2.90 -8.13 -0.72
C VAL A 10 1.89 -7.71 -1.80
N ASP A 11 2.00 -8.23 -3.01
CA ASP A 11 1.11 -7.89 -4.14
C ASP A 11 -0.23 -8.65 -4.16
N GLY A 12 -0.43 -9.59 -3.23
CA GLY A 12 -1.67 -10.37 -3.11
C GLY A 12 -1.79 -11.53 -4.10
N ARG A 13 -0.83 -11.69 -5.04
CA ARG A 13 -0.84 -12.81 -6.00
C ARG A 13 -0.48 -14.13 -5.36
N ALA A 14 -1.11 -15.20 -5.84
CA ALA A 14 -0.68 -16.56 -5.55
C ALA A 14 0.48 -16.93 -6.47
N LEU A 15 1.62 -17.33 -5.90
CA LEU A 15 2.84 -17.65 -6.65
C LEU A 15 3.26 -19.10 -6.42
N PRO A 16 3.76 -19.80 -7.46
CA PRO A 16 4.28 -21.14 -7.30
C PRO A 16 5.58 -21.15 -6.48
N ALA A 17 5.84 -22.27 -5.79
CA ALA A 17 7.02 -22.42 -4.93
C ALA A 17 8.34 -22.12 -5.65
N GLY A 18 8.45 -22.49 -6.94
CA GLY A 18 9.63 -22.21 -7.75
C GLY A 18 9.91 -20.73 -7.96
N GLU A 19 8.87 -19.94 -8.23
CA GLU A 19 9.00 -18.48 -8.35
C GLU A 19 9.38 -17.82 -7.01
N LEU A 20 8.81 -18.30 -5.93
CA LEU A 20 9.15 -17.84 -4.57
C LEU A 20 10.61 -18.18 -4.23
N ALA A 21 11.09 -19.36 -4.59
CA ALA A 21 12.49 -19.77 -4.43
C ALA A 21 13.43 -18.85 -5.22
N TYR A 22 13.12 -18.62 -6.49
CA TYR A 22 13.89 -17.75 -7.37
C TYR A 22 13.93 -16.30 -6.84
N ALA A 23 12.76 -15.75 -6.47
CA ALA A 23 12.68 -14.41 -5.91
C ALA A 23 13.45 -14.25 -4.59
N ALA A 24 13.47 -15.29 -3.76
CA ALA A 24 14.21 -15.33 -2.51
C ALA A 24 15.73 -15.60 -2.70
N GLY A 25 16.13 -16.09 -3.86
CA GLY A 25 17.52 -16.51 -4.13
C GLY A 25 17.93 -17.72 -3.30
N VAL A 26 17.02 -18.68 -3.10
CA VAL A 26 17.24 -19.94 -2.38
C VAL A 26 16.92 -21.14 -3.26
N THR A 27 17.34 -22.33 -2.85
CA THR A 27 16.99 -23.57 -3.55
C THR A 27 15.50 -23.89 -3.39
N ALA A 28 14.93 -24.65 -4.32
CA ALA A 28 13.53 -25.11 -4.24
C ALA A 28 13.26 -25.92 -2.97
N GLN A 29 14.24 -26.74 -2.52
CA GLN A 29 14.15 -27.51 -1.29
C GLN A 29 14.05 -26.59 -0.05
N THR A 30 14.92 -25.58 0.02
CA THR A 30 14.87 -24.60 1.11
C THR A 30 13.56 -23.83 1.12
N ALA A 31 13.09 -23.38 -0.05
CA ALA A 31 11.80 -22.70 -0.17
C ALA A 31 10.65 -23.58 0.29
N SER A 32 10.61 -24.85 -0.12
CA SER A 32 9.57 -25.81 0.28
C SER A 32 9.52 -26.01 1.80
N THR A 33 10.68 -26.13 2.44
CA THR A 33 10.77 -26.26 3.92
C THR A 33 10.22 -25.03 4.63
N HIS A 34 10.56 -23.83 4.16
CA HIS A 34 10.03 -22.59 4.74
C HIS A 34 8.53 -22.41 4.47
N LEU A 35 8.08 -22.71 3.25
CA LEU A 35 6.65 -22.63 2.90
C LEU A 35 5.81 -23.59 3.74
N ALA A 36 6.30 -24.80 4.02
CA ALA A 36 5.60 -25.73 4.91
C ALA A 36 5.43 -25.17 6.33
N LYS A 37 6.48 -24.55 6.90
CA LYS A 37 6.41 -23.91 8.23
C LYS A 37 5.47 -22.71 8.23
N LEU A 38 5.49 -21.88 7.19
CA LEU A 38 4.62 -20.72 7.06
C LEU A 38 3.15 -21.14 6.90
N LEU A 39 2.89 -22.23 6.18
CA LEU A 39 1.57 -22.82 6.00
C LEU A 39 1.06 -23.38 7.34
N ALA A 40 1.87 -24.14 8.06
CA ALA A 40 1.51 -24.66 9.38
C ALA A 40 1.24 -23.53 10.40
N GLY A 41 1.91 -22.40 10.28
CA GLY A 41 1.68 -21.19 11.11
C GLY A 41 0.55 -20.29 10.63
N GLY A 42 -0.21 -20.64 9.59
CA GLY A 42 -1.31 -19.81 9.05
C GLY A 42 -0.86 -18.52 8.39
N LEU A 43 0.44 -18.34 8.15
CA LEU A 43 0.99 -17.12 7.54
C LEU A 43 0.86 -17.12 6.01
N VAL A 44 0.67 -18.27 5.43
CA VAL A 44 0.37 -18.43 4.00
C VAL A 44 -0.74 -19.47 3.83
N GLU A 45 -1.47 -19.32 2.74
CA GLU A 45 -2.43 -20.29 2.23
C GLU A 45 -1.88 -20.92 0.96
N VAL A 46 -2.35 -22.12 0.62
CA VAL A 46 -1.97 -22.84 -0.59
C VAL A 46 -3.22 -23.21 -1.38
N GLU A 47 -3.20 -22.93 -2.66
CA GLU A 47 -4.19 -23.36 -3.62
C GLU A 47 -3.54 -24.37 -4.59
N ALA A 48 -4.16 -25.53 -4.77
CA ALA A 48 -3.68 -26.54 -5.69
C ALA A 48 -4.40 -26.40 -7.04
N GLN A 49 -3.64 -26.24 -8.12
CA GLN A 49 -4.15 -26.29 -9.49
C GLN A 49 -3.41 -27.39 -10.28
N GLY A 50 -4.04 -28.54 -10.41
CA GLY A 50 -3.42 -29.71 -11.01
C GLY A 50 -2.16 -30.13 -10.23
N ARG A 51 -0.99 -30.11 -10.89
CA ARG A 51 0.30 -30.47 -10.26
C ARG A 51 1.00 -29.27 -9.58
N HIS A 52 0.45 -28.06 -9.69
CA HIS A 52 1.05 -26.85 -9.17
C HIS A 52 0.41 -26.43 -7.87
N ARG A 53 1.23 -25.92 -6.94
CA ARG A 53 0.81 -25.32 -5.68
C ARG A 53 1.15 -23.84 -5.71
N TYR A 54 0.15 -23.01 -5.54
CA TYR A 54 0.25 -21.56 -5.50
C TYR A 54 0.08 -21.08 -4.06
N TYR A 55 1.01 -20.28 -3.58
CA TYR A 55 1.04 -19.76 -2.21
C TYR A 55 0.71 -18.28 -2.20
N ARG A 56 -0.19 -17.90 -1.32
CA ARG A 56 -0.53 -16.49 -1.05
C ARG A 56 -0.46 -16.21 0.45
N LEU A 57 -0.48 -14.93 0.85
CA LEU A 57 -0.58 -14.57 2.27
C LEU A 57 -1.90 -15.07 2.86
N GLY A 58 -1.86 -15.56 4.11
CA GLY A 58 -2.99 -16.08 4.86
C GLY A 58 -3.96 -14.99 5.35
N GLY A 59 -4.14 -13.95 4.53
CA GLY A 59 -5.08 -12.86 4.78
C GLY A 59 -4.40 -11.52 5.01
N SER A 60 -5.25 -10.53 5.13
CA SER A 60 -4.90 -9.12 5.23
C SER A 60 -4.14 -8.76 6.51
N HIS A 61 -4.47 -9.39 7.63
CA HIS A 61 -3.77 -9.19 8.89
C HIS A 61 -2.31 -9.65 8.82
N VAL A 62 -2.00 -10.69 8.04
CA VAL A 62 -0.61 -11.11 7.78
C VAL A 62 0.12 -10.08 6.92
N ALA A 63 -0.54 -9.54 5.90
CA ALA A 63 0.04 -8.47 5.09
C ALA A 63 0.36 -7.24 5.94
N LEU A 64 -0.57 -6.81 6.80
CA LEU A 64 -0.38 -5.69 7.71
C LEU A 64 0.78 -5.92 8.69
N LEU A 65 0.88 -7.13 9.26
CA LEU A 65 2.00 -7.50 10.13
C LEU A 65 3.34 -7.38 9.40
N LEU A 66 3.43 -7.89 8.18
CA LEU A 66 4.64 -7.82 7.36
C LEU A 66 5.01 -6.37 7.01
N GLU A 67 4.05 -5.52 6.71
CA GLU A 67 4.28 -4.09 6.47
C GLU A 67 4.79 -3.37 7.72
N ASN A 68 4.21 -3.65 8.88
CA ASN A 68 4.69 -3.11 10.16
C ASN A 68 6.14 -3.58 10.46
N LEU A 69 6.44 -4.85 10.26
CA LEU A 69 7.81 -5.37 10.42
C LEU A 69 8.78 -4.73 9.42
N ALA A 70 8.35 -4.53 8.17
CA ALA A 70 9.16 -3.85 7.17
C ALA A 70 9.42 -2.39 7.55
N SER A 71 8.47 -1.71 8.18
CA SER A 71 8.60 -0.31 8.58
C SER A 71 9.63 -0.09 9.68
N ILE A 72 9.83 -1.04 10.59
CA ILE A 72 10.84 -0.96 11.66
C ILE A 72 12.22 -1.47 11.24
N THR A 73 12.31 -2.11 10.08
CA THR A 73 13.59 -2.64 9.60
C THR A 73 14.44 -1.50 9.03
N PRO A 74 15.70 -1.32 9.45
CA PRO A 74 16.58 -0.30 8.90
C PRO A 74 16.69 -0.40 7.38
N LEU A 75 16.72 0.75 6.68
CA LEU A 75 17.04 0.79 5.26
C LEU A 75 18.46 0.26 5.09
N SER A 76 18.60 -1.02 4.74
CA SER A 76 19.91 -1.55 4.40
C SER A 76 20.26 -1.12 2.98
N ARG A 77 21.53 -0.80 2.78
CA ARG A 77 22.26 -0.47 1.54
C ARG A 77 21.42 -0.24 0.27
N PRO A 78 21.78 0.75 -0.55
CA PRO A 78 21.13 1.01 -1.84
C PRO A 78 21.01 -0.29 -2.63
N ARG A 79 19.85 -0.54 -3.20
CA ARG A 79 19.65 -1.73 -4.04
C ARG A 79 20.51 -1.58 -5.28
N THR A 80 21.43 -2.50 -5.50
CA THR A 80 22.29 -2.55 -6.70
C THR A 80 21.53 -3.00 -7.95
N LYS A 81 20.32 -3.56 -7.81
CA LYS A 81 19.48 -3.98 -8.95
C LYS A 81 18.22 -3.12 -9.04
N PRO A 82 17.86 -2.68 -10.25
CA PRO A 82 16.57 -2.00 -10.50
C PRO A 82 15.40 -2.85 -10.00
N LEU A 83 14.34 -2.18 -9.57
CA LEU A 83 13.08 -2.86 -9.26
C LEU A 83 12.49 -3.45 -10.54
N SER A 84 11.87 -4.64 -10.45
CA SER A 84 11.04 -5.14 -11.55
C SER A 84 9.88 -4.18 -11.81
N GLY A 85 9.31 -4.18 -13.02
CA GLY A 85 8.19 -3.30 -13.38
C GLY A 85 7.01 -3.43 -12.40
N ASP A 86 6.69 -4.65 -11.94
CA ASP A 86 5.61 -4.85 -10.97
C ASP A 86 5.97 -4.31 -9.57
N ALA A 87 7.22 -4.44 -9.15
CA ALA A 87 7.67 -3.86 -7.89
C ALA A 87 7.68 -2.31 -7.95
N GLN A 88 7.94 -1.72 -9.11
CA GLN A 88 7.83 -0.28 -9.34
C GLN A 88 6.38 0.19 -9.24
N LYS A 89 5.44 -0.53 -9.88
CA LYS A 89 4.00 -0.25 -9.78
C LYS A 89 3.52 -0.28 -8.34
N LEU A 90 3.90 -1.31 -7.56
CA LEU A 90 3.54 -1.43 -6.15
C LEU A 90 4.19 -0.35 -5.28
N ARG A 91 5.42 0.06 -5.60
CA ARG A 91 6.06 1.17 -4.91
C ARG A 91 5.35 2.49 -5.20
N PHE A 92 4.98 2.70 -6.46
CA PHE A 92 4.28 3.91 -6.88
C PHE A 92 2.92 4.05 -6.18
N ALA A 93 2.03 3.06 -6.37
CA ALA A 93 0.71 3.08 -5.73
C ALA A 93 0.18 1.66 -5.48
N ARG A 94 -0.26 1.42 -4.27
CA ARG A 94 -0.83 0.14 -3.84
C ARG A 94 -1.90 0.32 -2.78
N CYS A 95 -2.73 -0.70 -2.60
CA CYS A 95 -3.55 -0.82 -1.40
C CYS A 95 -2.68 -1.34 -0.24
N CYS A 96 -2.62 -0.58 0.86
CA CYS A 96 -2.16 -1.05 2.15
C CYS A 96 -3.38 -1.61 2.89
N TYR A 97 -3.69 -2.86 2.65
CA TYR A 97 -4.90 -3.54 3.09
C TYR A 97 -6.18 -2.97 2.44
N ASP A 98 -6.69 -1.84 2.87
CA ASP A 98 -7.97 -1.23 2.47
C ASP A 98 -7.86 0.24 2.04
N HIS A 99 -6.72 0.88 2.25
CA HIS A 99 -6.47 2.28 1.94
C HIS A 99 -5.25 2.47 1.03
N LEU A 100 -5.10 3.67 0.46
CA LEU A 100 -4.05 3.98 -0.52
C LEU A 100 -2.69 4.18 0.16
N ALA A 101 -1.66 3.58 -0.41
CA ALA A 101 -0.27 3.63 0.04
C ALA A 101 0.72 3.74 -1.14
N GLY A 102 1.99 3.71 -0.83
CA GLY A 102 3.08 3.95 -1.79
C GLY A 102 3.34 5.43 -1.98
N GLN A 103 4.15 5.75 -2.97
CA GLN A 103 4.52 7.15 -3.28
C GLN A 103 3.28 8.03 -3.46
N LEU A 104 2.27 7.53 -4.17
CA LEU A 104 1.03 8.28 -4.40
C LEU A 104 0.26 8.51 -3.08
N GLY A 105 0.09 7.48 -2.25
CA GLY A 105 -0.61 7.61 -0.97
C GLY A 105 0.06 8.61 -0.03
N VAL A 106 1.39 8.57 0.04
CA VAL A 106 2.18 9.54 0.81
C VAL A 106 2.04 10.95 0.23
N ALA A 107 2.22 11.11 -1.09
CA ALA A 107 2.13 12.42 -1.75
C ALA A 107 0.75 13.07 -1.57
N MET A 108 -0.32 12.28 -1.69
CA MET A 108 -1.69 12.76 -1.46
C MET A 108 -1.92 13.18 -0.01
N THR A 109 -1.44 12.40 0.96
CA THR A 109 -1.54 12.74 2.39
C THR A 109 -0.81 14.06 2.68
N GLN A 110 0.42 14.20 2.20
CA GLN A 110 1.18 15.44 2.34
C GLN A 110 0.51 16.65 1.67
N ALA A 111 -0.14 16.43 0.51
CA ALA A 111 -0.89 17.48 -0.15
C ALA A 111 -2.10 17.92 0.69
N LEU A 112 -2.81 16.99 1.31
CA LEU A 112 -3.90 17.30 2.25
C LEU A 112 -3.41 18.06 3.48
N GLU A 113 -2.25 17.69 4.04
CA GLU A 113 -1.62 18.42 5.15
C GLU A 113 -1.22 19.84 4.74
N ARG A 114 -0.51 20.00 3.62
CA ARG A 114 -0.11 21.34 3.10
C ARG A 114 -1.29 22.26 2.84
N ARG A 115 -2.45 21.70 2.48
CA ARG A 115 -3.69 22.45 2.24
C ARG A 115 -4.49 22.70 3.53
N GLY A 116 -4.03 22.22 4.65
CA GLY A 116 -4.74 22.33 5.90
C GLY A 116 -6.06 21.53 5.96
N VAL A 117 -6.24 20.55 5.08
CA VAL A 117 -7.42 19.66 5.08
C VAL A 117 -7.37 18.68 6.24
N ILE A 118 -6.17 18.18 6.53
CA ILE A 118 -5.87 17.37 7.70
C ILE A 118 -4.63 17.93 8.39
N VAL A 119 -4.50 17.67 9.68
CA VAL A 119 -3.33 18.02 10.49
C VAL A 119 -2.88 16.80 11.29
N ALA A 120 -1.56 16.63 11.42
CA ALA A 120 -1.01 15.55 12.23
C ALA A 120 -1.35 15.80 13.70
N ALA A 121 -1.82 14.77 14.40
CA ALA A 121 -2.21 14.80 15.81
C ALA A 121 -1.46 13.73 16.62
N ALA A 122 -1.68 13.72 17.92
CA ALA A 122 -1.14 12.71 18.82
C ALA A 122 -1.61 11.28 18.42
N ASP A 123 -0.98 10.27 19.03
CA ASP A 123 -1.36 8.86 18.90
C ASP A 123 -1.45 8.33 17.46
N LYS A 124 -0.58 8.87 16.58
CA LYS A 124 -0.53 8.53 15.15
C LYS A 124 -1.88 8.73 14.44
N GLN A 125 -2.53 9.83 14.75
CA GLN A 125 -3.78 10.23 14.12
C GLN A 125 -3.60 11.49 13.27
N PHE A 126 -4.54 11.68 12.35
CA PHE A 126 -4.81 12.97 11.74
C PHE A 126 -6.14 13.50 12.25
N GLU A 127 -6.20 14.78 12.47
CA GLU A 127 -7.46 15.51 12.68
C GLU A 127 -7.89 16.12 11.35
N VAL A 128 -9.19 16.01 11.04
CA VAL A 128 -9.79 16.67 9.90
C VAL A 128 -10.21 18.06 10.33
N THR A 129 -9.71 19.08 9.67
CA THR A 129 -10.06 20.46 9.98
C THR A 129 -11.47 20.80 9.52
N PRO A 130 -12.10 21.89 9.99
CA PRO A 130 -13.38 22.35 9.45
C PRO A 130 -13.34 22.55 7.93
N ASP A 131 -12.27 23.16 7.40
CA ASP A 131 -12.03 23.33 5.96
C ASP A 131 -11.88 21.96 5.27
N GLY A 132 -11.29 21.01 5.97
CA GLY A 132 -11.16 19.63 5.51
C GLY A 132 -12.49 18.91 5.38
N VAL A 133 -13.39 19.09 6.35
CA VAL A 133 -14.76 18.53 6.28
C VAL A 133 -15.48 19.07 5.05
N GLU A 134 -15.38 20.37 4.81
CA GLU A 134 -15.97 21.01 3.64
C GLU A 134 -15.32 20.52 2.33
N TRP A 135 -13.98 20.41 2.31
CA TRP A 135 -13.24 19.95 1.14
C TRP A 135 -13.62 18.51 0.76
N PHE A 136 -13.66 17.57 1.73
CA PHE A 136 -14.12 16.20 1.48
C PHE A 136 -15.58 16.16 1.04
N GLY A 137 -16.43 17.01 1.65
CA GLY A 137 -17.84 17.14 1.27
C GLY A 137 -18.04 17.54 -0.20
N ARG A 138 -17.25 18.49 -0.70
CA ARG A 138 -17.27 18.88 -2.13
C ARG A 138 -16.85 17.73 -3.06
N MET A 139 -16.04 16.79 -2.56
CA MET A 139 -15.65 15.58 -3.30
C MET A 139 -16.71 14.47 -3.23
N GLY A 140 -17.74 14.62 -2.41
CA GLY A 140 -18.79 13.61 -2.21
C GLY A 140 -18.53 12.68 -1.01
N LEU A 141 -17.63 13.05 -0.08
CA LEU A 141 -17.36 12.27 1.12
C LEU A 141 -17.80 13.04 2.38
N SER A 142 -18.88 12.57 3.01
CA SER A 142 -19.40 13.15 4.26
C SER A 142 -18.59 12.65 5.47
N VAL A 143 -17.62 13.45 5.92
CA VAL A 143 -16.78 13.10 7.08
C VAL A 143 -17.61 12.92 8.36
N PRO A 144 -18.65 13.72 8.66
CA PRO A 144 -19.46 13.54 9.85
C PRO A 144 -20.25 12.23 9.93
N GLU A 145 -20.51 11.60 8.77
CA GLU A 145 -21.22 10.31 8.71
C GLU A 145 -20.30 9.10 8.94
N LEU A 146 -19.00 9.31 8.90
CA LEU A 146 -18.04 8.23 9.13
C LEU A 146 -18.00 7.82 10.59
N GLN A 147 -18.04 6.51 10.83
CA GLN A 147 -17.93 5.95 12.18
C GLN A 147 -16.45 5.73 12.54
N PRO A 148 -15.95 6.38 13.59
CA PRO A 148 -14.59 6.15 14.05
C PRO A 148 -14.44 4.73 14.60
N THR A 149 -13.29 4.12 14.38
CA THR A 149 -12.91 2.88 15.08
C THR A 149 -12.33 3.20 16.46
N ARG A 150 -12.03 2.17 17.24
CA ARG A 150 -11.29 2.33 18.53
C ARG A 150 -9.93 3.02 18.32
N ARG A 151 -9.40 3.05 17.09
CA ARG A 151 -8.13 3.67 16.74
C ARG A 151 -8.30 5.03 16.04
N GLY A 152 -9.49 5.63 16.10
CA GLY A 152 -9.81 6.91 15.49
C GLY A 152 -10.40 6.84 14.09
N LEU A 153 -10.70 8.00 13.54
CA LEU A 153 -11.30 8.21 12.22
C LEU A 153 -10.26 8.27 11.09
N ALA A 154 -9.20 9.04 11.30
CA ALA A 154 -8.11 9.24 10.35
C ALA A 154 -6.78 8.91 11.02
N ARG A 155 -5.98 8.02 10.42
CA ARG A 155 -4.78 7.48 11.06
C ARG A 155 -3.55 7.69 10.20
N GLN A 156 -2.42 7.85 10.88
CA GLN A 156 -1.09 7.82 10.28
C GLN A 156 -0.64 6.36 10.14
N CYS A 157 -0.57 5.85 8.93
CA CYS A 157 0.00 4.55 8.63
C CYS A 157 1.38 4.76 7.99
N LEU A 158 2.42 4.20 8.60
CA LEU A 158 3.80 4.36 8.12
C LEU A 158 4.03 3.51 6.87
N ASP A 159 4.30 4.15 5.74
CA ASP A 159 4.65 3.46 4.50
C ASP A 159 6.02 2.78 4.61
N TRP A 160 6.08 1.49 4.34
CA TRP A 160 7.31 0.71 4.47
C TRP A 160 8.34 1.00 3.37
N SER A 161 7.91 1.51 2.20
CA SER A 161 8.80 1.84 1.09
C SER A 161 9.29 3.30 1.14
N GLU A 162 8.40 4.22 1.51
CA GLU A 162 8.68 5.66 1.49
C GLU A 162 9.09 6.21 2.85
N ARG A 163 8.87 5.45 3.95
CA ARG A 163 9.18 5.84 5.34
C ARG A 163 8.48 7.10 5.82
N GLN A 164 7.35 7.42 5.22
CA GLN A 164 6.49 8.54 5.54
C GLN A 164 5.06 8.05 5.76
N HIS A 165 4.25 8.85 6.43
CA HIS A 165 2.88 8.45 6.72
C HIS A 165 1.95 8.70 5.53
N HIS A 166 0.99 7.80 5.37
CA HIS A 166 -0.16 7.95 4.49
C HIS A 166 -1.45 7.80 5.27
N LEU A 167 -2.54 8.36 4.72
CA LEU A 167 -3.84 8.42 5.37
C LEU A 167 -4.50 7.04 5.42
N ALA A 168 -4.84 6.59 6.60
CA ALA A 168 -5.51 5.33 6.91
C ALA A 168 -6.73 5.54 7.82
N GLY A 169 -7.32 4.44 8.29
CA GLY A 169 -8.54 4.46 9.11
C GLY A 169 -9.80 4.62 8.25
N PRO A 170 -10.98 4.76 8.86
CA PRO A 170 -12.24 4.89 8.14
C PRO A 170 -12.22 5.95 7.05
N LEU A 171 -11.60 7.11 7.32
CA LEU A 171 -11.45 8.17 6.33
C LEU A 171 -10.57 7.72 5.14
N GLY A 172 -9.44 7.06 5.42
CA GLY A 172 -8.53 6.57 4.35
C GLY A 172 -9.19 5.52 3.47
N VAL A 173 -10.02 4.65 4.06
CA VAL A 173 -10.81 3.63 3.34
C VAL A 173 -11.83 4.30 2.42
N GLN A 174 -12.68 5.16 2.97
CA GLN A 174 -13.71 5.86 2.19
C GLN A 174 -13.12 6.77 1.12
N TRP A 175 -11.98 7.39 1.41
CA TRP A 175 -11.20 8.16 0.45
C TRP A 175 -10.75 7.31 -0.74
N MET A 176 -10.18 6.13 -0.48
CA MET A 176 -9.77 5.20 -1.54
C MET A 176 -10.96 4.73 -2.38
N ASP A 177 -12.09 4.42 -1.74
CA ASP A 177 -13.30 3.97 -2.44
C ASP A 177 -13.89 5.09 -3.29
N LEU A 178 -13.91 6.32 -2.79
CA LEU A 178 -14.34 7.50 -3.55
C LEU A 178 -13.48 7.73 -4.80
N LEU A 179 -12.14 7.64 -4.64
CA LEU A 179 -11.21 7.82 -5.77
C LEU A 179 -11.42 6.76 -6.86
N CYS A 180 -11.75 5.53 -6.47
CA CYS A 180 -12.09 4.47 -7.41
C CYS A 180 -13.47 4.66 -8.05
N THR A 181 -14.49 5.04 -7.27
CA THR A 181 -15.86 5.25 -7.74
C THR A 181 -15.93 6.38 -8.77
N ASN A 182 -15.17 7.45 -8.54
CA ASN A 182 -15.06 8.55 -9.50
C ASN A 182 -14.17 8.22 -10.72
N GLY A 183 -13.59 7.02 -10.77
CA GLY A 183 -12.76 6.60 -11.89
C GLY A 183 -11.39 7.30 -11.95
N TRP A 184 -10.96 7.98 -10.88
CA TRP A 184 -9.64 8.62 -10.83
C TRP A 184 -8.52 7.62 -10.55
N LEU A 185 -8.83 6.59 -9.75
CA LEU A 185 -7.96 5.44 -9.50
C LEU A 185 -8.65 4.16 -9.92
N ARG A 186 -7.84 3.15 -10.23
CA ARG A 186 -8.31 1.80 -10.54
C ARG A 186 -7.46 0.76 -9.82
N ARG A 187 -8.10 -0.15 -9.10
CA ARG A 187 -7.45 -1.33 -8.54
C ARG A 187 -7.09 -2.29 -9.67
N VAL A 188 -5.88 -2.84 -9.65
CA VAL A 188 -5.45 -3.84 -10.64
C VAL A 188 -5.85 -5.21 -10.12
N GLU A 189 -6.62 -5.96 -10.92
CA GLU A 189 -7.07 -7.30 -10.57
C GLU A 189 -5.91 -8.21 -10.19
N ALA A 190 -6.17 -9.14 -9.26
CA ALA A 190 -5.22 -10.12 -8.74
C ALA A 190 -3.94 -9.54 -8.12
N THR A 191 -3.84 -8.20 -7.97
CA THR A 191 -2.71 -7.55 -7.32
C THR A 191 -3.18 -6.49 -6.32
N ARG A 192 -2.25 -5.93 -5.53
CA ARG A 192 -2.55 -4.77 -4.69
C ARG A 192 -2.19 -3.44 -5.38
N ALA A 193 -1.68 -3.49 -6.60
CA ALA A 193 -1.33 -2.29 -7.34
C ALA A 193 -2.55 -1.43 -7.64
N VAL A 194 -2.35 -0.13 -7.60
CA VAL A 194 -3.34 0.88 -7.97
C VAL A 194 -2.80 1.68 -9.15
N GLN A 195 -3.64 1.94 -10.11
CA GLN A 195 -3.31 2.76 -11.27
C GLN A 195 -4.06 4.08 -11.21
N VAL A 196 -3.38 5.15 -11.58
CA VAL A 196 -4.00 6.45 -11.84
C VAL A 196 -4.50 6.46 -13.28
N THR A 197 -5.75 6.81 -13.47
CA THR A 197 -6.33 6.95 -14.81
C THR A 197 -5.90 8.28 -15.43
N PRO A 198 -6.05 8.48 -16.76
CA PRO A 198 -5.81 9.79 -17.37
C PRO A 198 -6.63 10.91 -16.71
N GLN A 199 -7.90 10.65 -16.40
CA GLN A 199 -8.77 11.58 -15.67
C GLN A 199 -8.28 11.80 -14.24
N GLY A 200 -7.75 10.75 -13.59
CA GLY A 200 -7.16 10.84 -12.25
C GLY A 200 -5.94 11.74 -12.20
N TRP A 201 -5.09 11.74 -13.23
CA TRP A 201 -3.95 12.65 -13.32
C TRP A 201 -4.36 14.11 -13.41
N VAL A 202 -5.41 14.42 -14.20
CA VAL A 202 -5.98 15.78 -14.27
C VAL A 202 -6.48 16.21 -12.90
N TRP A 203 -7.28 15.35 -12.24
CA TRP A 203 -7.83 15.62 -10.92
C TRP A 203 -6.73 15.80 -9.86
N LEU A 204 -5.70 14.93 -9.82
CA LEU A 204 -4.58 15.03 -8.89
C LEU A 204 -3.81 16.35 -9.05
N LYS A 205 -3.59 16.78 -10.29
CA LYS A 205 -2.95 18.06 -10.58
C LYS A 205 -3.79 19.23 -10.09
N GLU A 206 -5.07 19.28 -10.45
CA GLU A 206 -5.97 20.38 -10.12
C GLU A 206 -6.29 20.47 -8.63
N GLN A 207 -6.58 19.32 -8.00
CA GLN A 207 -7.03 19.30 -6.61
C GLN A 207 -5.89 19.21 -5.59
N LEU A 208 -4.78 18.58 -5.92
CA LEU A 208 -3.69 18.33 -4.98
C LEU A 208 -2.32 18.87 -5.42
N GLY A 209 -2.20 19.39 -6.65
CA GLY A 209 -0.94 19.88 -7.21
C GLY A 209 0.07 18.74 -7.47
N ILE A 210 -0.43 17.50 -7.66
CA ILE A 210 0.41 16.33 -7.92
C ILE A 210 0.49 16.08 -9.42
N GLU A 211 1.70 16.14 -9.97
CA GLU A 211 1.95 15.90 -11.39
C GLU A 211 2.53 14.50 -11.65
N GLY A 212 2.36 13.98 -12.88
CA GLY A 212 2.62 12.60 -13.28
C GLY A 212 4.07 12.10 -13.23
N ARG A 213 5.00 12.85 -12.64
CA ARG A 213 6.42 12.51 -12.53
C ARG A 213 6.87 12.12 -11.13
N LEU A 214 6.02 11.52 -10.32
CA LEU A 214 6.42 11.03 -8.97
C LEU A 214 7.60 10.04 -9.00
N GLY A 215 7.92 9.45 -10.15
CA GLY A 215 9.09 8.57 -10.33
C GLY A 215 10.42 9.30 -10.52
N GLU A 216 10.43 10.58 -10.87
CA GLU A 216 11.65 11.37 -11.08
C GLU A 216 12.09 12.16 -9.84
N LEU A 217 11.21 12.35 -8.86
CA LEU A 217 11.53 13.07 -7.61
C LEU A 217 12.46 12.30 -6.66
N ALA A 218 12.85 11.08 -6.99
CA ALA A 218 13.75 10.26 -6.17
C ALA A 218 15.25 10.44 -6.54
N HIS A 219 15.59 11.34 -7.46
CA HIS A 219 16.98 11.55 -7.89
C HIS A 219 17.58 12.93 -7.53
N ASP A 220 16.79 13.85 -6.96
CA ASP A 220 17.26 15.18 -6.60
C ASP A 220 17.17 15.45 -5.09
N ALA A 221 17.69 14.54 -4.26
CA ALA A 221 17.93 14.79 -2.83
C ALA A 221 19.11 13.97 -2.31
#